data_8095fe650c192c772023e82a9617beb5
#
_entry.id   8095fe650c192c772023e82a9617beb5
#
_cell.length_a   1.000
_cell.length_b   1.000
_cell.length_c   1.000
_cell.angle_alpha   90.00
_cell.angle_beta   90.00
_cell.angle_gamma   90.00
#
_symmetry.space_group_name_H-M   'P 1'
#
loop_
_entity.id
_entity.type
_entity.pdbx_description
1 polymer ?
#
loop_
_entity_poly.entity_id
_entity_poly.type
_entity_poly.pdbx_seq_one_letter_code
_entity_poly.pdbx_strand_id
1 'polypeptide(L)'
;MSVRMLIAAILLAAALPALAQETANKPNTNWPGYQEGDYIVSDYHFASGESLPQVKLHYRTIGTAKRNAHGVVVNAVLLLQGNTGTGANWFRPSLADVLFQPGEPLDAAKYYIIMPDALGRGGSSKPSDGLKAAFPHYHYHDMVDLTHRLVTDGLKVDHLRLIIGSSLGCMQQFLWAEWYPDMMDGTIGMSCQPVEISGRNYMLRHATAELIRHDPAWHDGNYDKTPTLYMYAAAGNDLTDSPVRIQEAAPTMQAAKALYDRRLAALMKIGDANNTLYEIESIYDYSPEADLPKIKAHVMLINNVEDFADPPTLGTVERAFRKIRHGTYVLTPYGKGTHGHFTHYYAAVWKPYLVKFMSGLPPAAQ
;
A
#
# COMPACT_ATOMS: atom_id res chain seq x y z
N MET A 1 12.51 43.76 40.80
CA MET A 1 13.21 43.36 39.57
C MET A 1 12.55 42.06 39.09
N SER A 2 11.80 42.17 38.02
CA SER A 2 10.96 41.09 37.49
C SER A 2 11.77 40.30 36.43
N VAL A 3 11.98 39.00 36.68
CA VAL A 3 12.58 38.07 35.72
C VAL A 3 11.48 37.58 34.81
N ARG A 4 11.40 38.11 33.61
CA ARG A 4 10.54 37.56 32.55
C ARG A 4 11.23 36.33 31.96
N MET A 5 10.69 35.17 32.23
CA MET A 5 11.02 33.93 31.55
C MET A 5 10.61 34.00 30.08
N LEU A 6 11.59 33.99 29.20
CA LEU A 6 11.40 33.77 27.76
C LEU A 6 11.11 32.28 27.57
N ILE A 7 9.85 31.92 27.34
CA ILE A 7 9.51 30.57 26.85
C ILE A 7 9.72 30.58 25.32
N ALA A 8 10.83 30.02 24.89
CA ALA A 8 11.06 29.72 23.49
C ALA A 8 10.10 28.62 23.08
N ALA A 9 9.10 28.95 22.26
CA ALA A 9 8.24 27.98 21.61
C ALA A 9 9.06 27.23 20.57
N ILE A 10 9.58 26.05 20.92
CA ILE A 10 10.09 25.09 19.96
C ILE A 10 8.87 24.51 19.27
N LEU A 11 8.58 24.98 18.06
CA LEU A 11 7.66 24.36 17.14
C LEU A 11 8.28 23.00 16.71
N LEU A 12 7.98 21.94 17.46
CA LEU A 12 8.14 20.58 16.99
C LEU A 12 7.15 20.42 15.83
N ALA A 13 7.66 20.41 14.61
CA ALA A 13 6.93 19.90 13.45
C ALA A 13 6.74 18.38 13.66
N ALA A 14 5.70 18.00 14.42
CA ALA A 14 5.29 16.63 14.55
C ALA A 14 4.87 16.15 13.16
N ALA A 15 5.54 15.13 12.65
CA ALA A 15 5.18 14.47 11.41
C ALA A 15 3.69 14.11 11.45
N LEU A 16 2.92 14.64 10.51
CA LEU A 16 1.52 14.29 10.32
C LEU A 16 1.45 12.79 9.99
N PRO A 17 0.50 12.05 10.57
CA PRO A 17 0.30 10.65 10.20
C PRO A 17 -0.01 10.53 8.71
N ALA A 18 0.34 9.38 8.13
CA ALA A 18 0.34 9.07 6.69
C ALA A 18 -0.93 9.48 5.91
N LEU A 19 -2.07 9.54 6.57
CA LEU A 19 -3.36 9.95 5.98
C LEU A 19 -3.45 11.44 5.60
N ALA A 20 -2.64 12.32 6.19
CA ALA A 20 -2.74 13.76 5.96
C ALA A 20 -1.93 14.27 4.76
N GLN A 21 -1.16 13.42 4.09
CA GLN A 21 -0.17 13.84 3.10
C GLN A 21 -0.57 13.59 1.64
N GLU A 22 -1.76 13.02 1.39
CA GLU A 22 -2.23 12.76 0.02
C GLU A 22 -2.48 14.03 -0.81
N THR A 23 -2.75 15.15 -0.16
CA THR A 23 -3.09 16.42 -0.83
C THR A 23 -1.92 17.40 -0.99
N ALA A 24 -0.76 17.15 -0.41
CA ALA A 24 0.30 18.17 -0.30
C ALA A 24 1.46 18.02 -1.28
N ASN A 25 1.67 16.88 -1.89
CA ASN A 25 2.83 16.69 -2.78
C ASN A 25 2.38 16.35 -4.20
N LYS A 26 2.43 17.34 -5.09
CA LYS A 26 2.60 17.01 -6.51
C LYS A 26 3.87 16.16 -6.60
N PRO A 27 3.84 14.98 -7.23
CA PRO A 27 5.01 14.15 -7.37
C PRO A 27 6.11 14.97 -8.03
N ASN A 28 7.34 14.83 -7.52
CA ASN A 28 8.49 15.38 -8.21
C ASN A 28 8.61 14.68 -9.57
N THR A 29 8.40 15.41 -10.65
CA THR A 29 8.42 14.87 -12.02
C THR A 29 9.81 14.91 -12.64
N ASN A 30 10.85 15.34 -11.89
CA ASN A 30 12.23 15.45 -12.39
C ASN A 30 13.00 14.12 -12.37
N TRP A 31 12.32 13.00 -12.12
CA TRP A 31 12.94 11.68 -12.18
C TRP A 31 13.26 11.28 -13.62
N PRO A 32 14.39 10.57 -13.85
CA PRO A 32 14.71 10.05 -15.18
C PRO A 32 13.56 9.24 -15.76
N GLY A 33 13.15 9.53 -16.99
CA GLY A 33 12.10 8.78 -17.68
C GLY A 33 10.71 8.85 -17.02
N TYR A 34 10.42 9.88 -16.22
CA TYR A 34 9.08 10.04 -15.61
C TYR A 34 8.00 10.08 -16.68
N GLN A 35 7.02 9.22 -16.51
CA GLN A 35 5.79 9.19 -17.29
C GLN A 35 4.60 8.98 -16.35
N GLU A 36 3.46 9.54 -16.73
CA GLU A 36 2.18 9.36 -16.06
C GLU A 36 1.12 9.14 -17.13
N GLY A 37 0.22 8.18 -16.91
CA GLY A 37 -0.77 7.83 -17.91
C GLY A 37 -1.88 6.95 -17.37
N ASP A 38 -2.84 6.69 -18.24
CA ASP A 38 -3.97 5.82 -17.98
C ASP A 38 -3.92 4.61 -18.93
N TYR A 39 -4.16 3.41 -18.39
CA TYR A 39 -4.39 2.20 -19.15
C TYR A 39 -5.87 1.83 -19.06
N ILE A 40 -6.51 1.61 -20.21
CA ILE A 40 -7.93 1.30 -20.30
C ILE A 40 -8.11 -0.17 -20.66
N VAL A 41 -8.85 -0.90 -19.84
CA VAL A 41 -9.32 -2.24 -20.12
C VAL A 41 -10.78 -2.15 -20.55
N SER A 42 -11.09 -2.59 -21.78
CA SER A 42 -12.45 -2.63 -22.30
C SER A 42 -13.15 -3.91 -21.87
N ASP A 43 -14.46 -3.81 -21.68
CA ASP A 43 -15.36 -4.94 -21.40
C ASP A 43 -14.86 -5.85 -20.27
N TYR A 44 -14.52 -5.25 -19.14
CA TYR A 44 -13.98 -5.99 -18.00
C TYR A 44 -15.09 -6.68 -17.20
N HIS A 45 -14.93 -7.98 -16.98
CA HIS A 45 -15.80 -8.80 -16.14
C HIS A 45 -15.14 -9.06 -14.79
N PHE A 46 -15.76 -8.56 -13.73
CA PHE A 46 -15.29 -8.71 -12.36
C PHE A 46 -15.55 -10.12 -11.81
N ALA A 47 -14.76 -10.52 -10.83
CA ALA A 47 -14.98 -11.80 -10.13
C ALA A 47 -16.35 -11.89 -9.44
N SER A 48 -16.99 -10.76 -9.13
CA SER A 48 -18.37 -10.69 -8.65
C SER A 48 -19.43 -11.10 -9.67
N GLY A 49 -19.07 -11.22 -10.96
CA GLY A 49 -19.98 -11.45 -12.07
C GLY A 49 -20.54 -10.17 -12.71
N GLU A 50 -20.25 -9.02 -12.13
CA GLU A 50 -20.60 -7.72 -12.70
C GLU A 50 -19.61 -7.30 -13.78
N SER A 51 -19.92 -6.27 -14.57
CA SER A 51 -19.01 -5.80 -15.63
C SER A 51 -19.03 -4.30 -15.81
N LEU A 52 -17.94 -3.76 -16.36
CA LEU A 52 -17.86 -2.38 -16.84
C LEU A 52 -17.39 -2.34 -18.29
N PRO A 53 -17.97 -1.47 -19.13
CA PRO A 53 -17.51 -1.27 -20.50
C PRO A 53 -16.04 -0.81 -20.56
N GLN A 54 -15.59 -0.08 -19.55
CA GLN A 54 -14.21 0.37 -19.42
C GLN A 54 -13.80 0.47 -17.95
N VAL A 55 -12.61 -0.07 -17.65
CA VAL A 55 -11.91 0.12 -16.38
C VAL A 55 -10.61 0.84 -16.67
N LYS A 56 -10.38 1.96 -15.99
CA LYS A 56 -9.17 2.75 -16.09
C LYS A 56 -8.23 2.42 -14.94
N LEU A 57 -6.97 2.17 -15.24
CA LEU A 57 -5.87 2.14 -14.28
C LEU A 57 -4.92 3.29 -14.55
N HIS A 58 -4.81 4.18 -13.58
CA HIS A 58 -3.83 5.25 -13.57
C HIS A 58 -2.49 4.75 -13.08
N TYR A 59 -1.39 5.18 -13.68
CA TYR A 59 -0.05 4.74 -13.29
C TYR A 59 1.00 5.84 -13.48
N ARG A 60 2.13 5.66 -12.80
CA ARG A 60 3.35 6.45 -12.97
C ARG A 60 4.51 5.51 -13.18
N THR A 61 5.48 5.94 -13.98
CA THR A 61 6.76 5.22 -14.13
C THR A 61 7.93 6.16 -14.03
N ILE A 62 9.09 5.65 -13.60
CA ILE A 62 10.39 6.31 -13.70
C ILE A 62 11.42 5.33 -14.24
N GLY A 63 12.48 5.85 -14.84
CA GLY A 63 13.50 5.04 -15.51
C GLY A 63 13.05 4.52 -16.87
N THR A 64 13.78 3.55 -17.40
CA THR A 64 13.52 2.98 -18.74
C THR A 64 13.68 1.46 -18.71
N ALA A 65 12.74 0.75 -19.35
CA ALA A 65 12.80 -0.69 -19.51
C ALA A 65 14.04 -1.09 -20.34
N LYS A 66 14.81 -2.05 -19.82
CA LYS A 66 15.97 -2.64 -20.51
C LYS A 66 15.61 -4.08 -20.88
N ARG A 67 15.93 -4.45 -22.11
CA ARG A 67 15.66 -5.80 -22.62
C ARG A 67 16.96 -6.52 -22.88
N ASN A 68 16.98 -7.83 -22.63
CA ASN A 68 18.08 -8.70 -22.98
C ASN A 68 18.06 -9.06 -24.49
N ALA A 69 19.00 -9.91 -24.92
CA ALA A 69 19.12 -10.34 -26.31
C ALA A 69 17.88 -11.12 -26.82
N HIS A 70 17.07 -11.66 -25.91
CA HIS A 70 15.83 -12.37 -26.24
C HIS A 70 14.59 -11.46 -26.20
N GLY A 71 14.78 -10.16 -25.97
CA GLY A 71 13.69 -9.18 -25.89
C GLY A 71 12.98 -9.12 -24.53
N VAL A 72 13.38 -9.90 -23.53
CA VAL A 72 12.79 -9.94 -22.19
C VAL A 72 13.23 -8.74 -21.36
N VAL A 73 12.30 -8.09 -20.68
CA VAL A 73 12.61 -7.00 -19.75
C VAL A 73 13.32 -7.55 -18.52
N VAL A 74 14.44 -6.93 -18.13
CA VAL A 74 15.32 -7.48 -17.07
C VAL A 74 15.45 -6.58 -15.84
N ASN A 75 14.86 -5.38 -15.87
CA ASN A 75 15.04 -4.36 -14.82
C ASN A 75 13.75 -3.72 -14.33
N ALA A 76 12.60 -4.28 -14.65
CA ALA A 76 11.32 -3.72 -14.18
C ALA A 76 11.05 -4.04 -12.71
N VAL A 77 10.57 -3.04 -11.97
CA VAL A 77 10.18 -3.14 -10.56
C VAL A 77 8.76 -2.62 -10.42
N LEU A 78 7.86 -3.44 -9.88
CA LEU A 78 6.47 -3.08 -9.60
C LEU A 78 6.34 -2.70 -8.13
N LEU A 79 5.82 -1.49 -7.85
CA LEU A 79 5.59 -0.99 -6.50
C LEU A 79 4.08 -0.86 -6.23
N LEU A 80 3.60 -1.64 -5.27
CA LEU A 80 2.18 -1.69 -4.87
C LEU A 80 1.98 -0.99 -3.53
N GLN A 81 1.06 -0.03 -3.49
CA GLN A 81 0.76 0.78 -2.30
C GLN A 81 -0.21 0.09 -1.34
N GLY A 82 -0.25 0.59 -0.09
CA GLY A 82 -1.23 0.18 0.93
C GLY A 82 -2.62 0.80 0.73
N ASN A 83 -3.54 0.44 1.63
CA ASN A 83 -4.89 1.00 1.69
C ASN A 83 -4.88 2.52 1.64
N THR A 84 -5.87 3.11 1.00
CA THR A 84 -6.05 4.56 0.83
C THR A 84 -4.92 5.28 0.09
N GLY A 85 -3.84 4.58 -0.25
CA GLY A 85 -2.70 5.14 -0.97
C GLY A 85 -2.85 5.12 -2.49
N THR A 86 -1.94 5.82 -3.15
CA THR A 86 -1.79 5.85 -4.61
C THR A 86 -0.33 5.56 -4.99
N GLY A 87 -0.06 5.30 -6.26
CA GLY A 87 1.31 5.17 -6.75
C GLY A 87 2.20 6.38 -6.42
N ALA A 88 1.59 7.59 -6.30
CA ALA A 88 2.30 8.79 -5.90
C ALA A 88 2.90 8.73 -4.48
N ASN A 89 2.41 7.85 -3.61
CA ASN A 89 2.93 7.70 -2.25
C ASN A 89 4.40 7.23 -2.24
N TRP A 90 4.84 6.56 -3.29
CA TRP A 90 6.23 6.14 -3.44
C TRP A 90 7.21 7.29 -3.68
N PHE A 91 6.70 8.49 -4.06
CA PHE A 91 7.52 9.71 -4.18
C PHE A 91 7.70 10.49 -2.87
N ARG A 92 7.25 9.96 -1.74
CA ARG A 92 7.55 10.57 -0.43
C ARG A 92 9.06 10.60 -0.21
N PRO A 93 9.62 11.68 0.37
CA PRO A 93 11.06 11.77 0.63
C PRO A 93 11.60 10.58 1.44
N SER A 94 10.83 10.08 2.42
CA SER A 94 11.19 8.90 3.22
C SER A 94 11.30 7.59 2.42
N LEU A 95 10.80 7.57 1.19
CA LEU A 95 10.91 6.46 0.23
C LEU A 95 11.81 6.84 -0.95
N ALA A 96 11.43 7.86 -1.72
CA ALA A 96 12.09 8.20 -2.98
C ALA A 96 13.56 8.62 -2.82
N ASP A 97 13.87 9.45 -1.81
CA ASP A 97 15.23 9.91 -1.57
C ASP A 97 16.16 8.79 -1.08
N VAL A 98 15.59 7.73 -0.51
CA VAL A 98 16.31 6.59 0.05
C VAL A 98 16.43 5.44 -0.94
N LEU A 99 15.54 5.37 -1.95
CA LEU A 99 15.44 4.22 -2.85
C LEU A 99 15.85 4.55 -4.29
N PHE A 100 15.47 5.73 -4.82
CA PHE A 100 15.49 6.00 -6.27
C PHE A 100 16.65 6.90 -6.73
N GLN A 101 17.38 7.52 -5.79
CA GLN A 101 18.52 8.37 -6.10
C GLN A 101 19.67 7.58 -6.75
N PRO A 102 20.59 8.24 -7.47
CA PRO A 102 21.77 7.60 -8.03
C PRO A 102 22.56 6.81 -6.99
N GLY A 103 22.82 5.53 -7.26
CA GLY A 103 23.53 4.63 -6.34
C GLY A 103 22.66 3.94 -5.28
N GLU A 104 21.41 4.33 -5.14
CA GLU A 104 20.47 3.69 -4.23
C GLU A 104 19.94 2.36 -4.80
N PRO A 105 19.32 1.48 -3.95
CA PRO A 105 18.97 0.12 -4.36
C PRO A 105 18.06 0.03 -5.59
N LEU A 106 17.17 0.99 -5.77
CA LEU A 106 16.24 1.10 -6.90
C LEU A 106 16.55 2.36 -7.74
N ASP A 107 17.84 2.66 -7.94
CA ASP A 107 18.31 3.77 -8.74
C ASP A 107 17.53 3.90 -10.07
N ALA A 108 16.84 5.04 -10.23
CA ALA A 108 15.96 5.31 -11.37
C ALA A 108 16.70 5.34 -12.73
N ALA A 109 18.02 5.47 -12.74
CA ALA A 109 18.83 5.32 -13.96
C ALA A 109 19.08 3.86 -14.35
N LYS A 110 18.85 2.92 -13.42
CA LYS A 110 19.11 1.48 -13.61
C LYS A 110 17.82 0.69 -13.77
N TYR A 111 16.78 1.02 -13.01
CA TYR A 111 15.54 0.28 -12.96
C TYR A 111 14.41 1.02 -13.68
N TYR A 112 13.46 0.27 -14.23
CA TYR A 112 12.18 0.74 -14.71
C TYR A 112 11.14 0.49 -13.62
N ILE A 113 10.76 1.56 -12.91
CA ILE A 113 9.90 1.47 -11.72
C ILE A 113 8.48 1.83 -12.10
N ILE A 114 7.54 0.95 -11.80
CA ILE A 114 6.12 1.05 -12.16
C ILE A 114 5.31 1.21 -10.88
N MET A 115 4.49 2.25 -10.79
CA MET A 115 3.71 2.65 -9.62
C MET A 115 2.26 2.90 -10.02
N PRO A 116 1.42 1.85 -10.12
CA PRO A 116 0.00 2.02 -10.43
C PRO A 116 -0.77 2.58 -9.23
N ASP A 117 -1.87 3.27 -9.49
CA ASP A 117 -2.94 3.47 -8.53
C ASP A 117 -3.82 2.22 -8.52
N ALA A 118 -4.13 1.69 -7.36
CA ALA A 118 -5.01 0.52 -7.27
C ALA A 118 -6.42 0.83 -7.78
N LEU A 119 -7.12 -0.18 -8.30
CA LEU A 119 -8.56 -0.08 -8.56
C LEU A 119 -9.27 0.42 -7.30
N GLY A 120 -10.22 1.33 -7.44
CA GLY A 120 -10.92 1.94 -6.32
C GLY A 120 -10.22 3.17 -5.72
N ARG A 121 -9.03 3.57 -6.23
CA ARG A 121 -8.23 4.65 -5.64
C ARG A 121 -7.59 5.58 -6.70
N GLY A 122 -7.20 6.76 -6.23
CA GLY A 122 -6.42 7.73 -7.00
C GLY A 122 -7.06 8.11 -8.33
N GLY A 123 -6.28 8.02 -9.40
CA GLY A 123 -6.73 8.24 -10.77
C GLY A 123 -7.37 7.03 -11.44
N SER A 124 -7.32 5.82 -10.81
CA SER A 124 -7.99 4.63 -11.31
C SER A 124 -9.50 4.69 -11.10
N SER A 125 -10.26 3.88 -11.87
CA SER A 125 -11.71 3.78 -11.75
C SER A 125 -12.14 3.45 -10.32
N LYS A 126 -13.17 4.13 -9.81
CA LYS A 126 -13.64 4.00 -8.43
C LYS A 126 -15.12 4.41 -8.29
N PRO A 127 -15.83 3.99 -7.26
CA PRO A 127 -17.23 4.34 -7.02
C PRO A 127 -17.52 5.83 -7.10
N SER A 128 -16.65 6.68 -6.53
CA SER A 128 -16.83 8.14 -6.52
C SER A 128 -16.70 8.82 -7.87
N ASP A 129 -16.30 8.12 -8.94
CA ASP A 129 -16.23 8.67 -10.29
C ASP A 129 -17.61 8.83 -10.98
N GLY A 130 -18.70 8.57 -10.24
CA GLY A 130 -20.07 8.82 -10.70
C GLY A 130 -21.01 7.61 -10.60
N LEU A 131 -20.50 6.39 -10.61
CA LEU A 131 -21.32 5.18 -10.49
C LEU A 131 -21.82 4.95 -9.06
N LYS A 132 -21.13 5.48 -8.05
CA LYS A 132 -21.52 5.35 -6.65
C LYS A 132 -21.77 3.86 -6.28
N ALA A 133 -22.97 3.52 -5.77
CA ALA A 133 -23.35 2.16 -5.45
C ALA A 133 -23.56 1.22 -6.66
N ALA A 134 -23.61 1.77 -7.87
CA ALA A 134 -23.68 0.98 -9.10
C ALA A 134 -22.28 0.59 -9.64
N PHE A 135 -21.21 0.99 -8.95
CA PHE A 135 -19.87 0.52 -9.29
C PHE A 135 -19.78 -0.98 -8.95
N PRO A 136 -19.19 -1.83 -9.83
CA PRO A 136 -19.05 -3.26 -9.56
C PRO A 136 -18.26 -3.56 -8.29
N HIS A 137 -18.68 -4.58 -7.56
CA HIS A 137 -17.92 -5.10 -6.43
C HIS A 137 -16.66 -5.79 -6.97
N TYR A 138 -15.50 -5.31 -6.52
CA TYR A 138 -14.22 -5.87 -6.93
C TYR A 138 -13.49 -6.51 -5.75
N HIS A 139 -12.65 -7.48 -6.05
CA HIS A 139 -11.85 -8.21 -5.09
C HIS A 139 -10.35 -8.09 -5.42
N TYR A 140 -9.51 -8.69 -4.60
CA TYR A 140 -8.05 -8.68 -4.85
C TYR A 140 -7.71 -9.41 -6.15
N HIS A 141 -8.51 -10.41 -6.55
CA HIS A 141 -8.39 -11.03 -7.86
C HIS A 141 -8.43 -9.98 -8.97
N ASP A 142 -9.44 -9.14 -8.97
CA ASP A 142 -9.61 -8.11 -10.01
C ASP A 142 -8.48 -7.09 -9.99
N MET A 143 -8.02 -6.69 -8.78
CA MET A 143 -6.93 -5.73 -8.63
C MET A 143 -5.61 -6.27 -9.21
N VAL A 144 -5.32 -7.55 -8.98
CA VAL A 144 -4.10 -8.20 -9.47
C VAL A 144 -4.20 -8.44 -10.99
N ASP A 145 -5.33 -8.97 -11.51
CA ASP A 145 -5.52 -9.18 -12.94
C ASP A 145 -5.40 -7.87 -13.74
N LEU A 146 -6.08 -6.82 -13.30
CA LEU A 146 -6.01 -5.51 -13.94
C LEU A 146 -4.59 -4.93 -13.93
N THR A 147 -3.89 -5.04 -12.80
CA THR A 147 -2.50 -4.58 -12.72
C THR A 147 -1.58 -5.42 -13.58
N HIS A 148 -1.82 -6.74 -13.69
CA HIS A 148 -1.09 -7.62 -14.59
C HIS A 148 -1.26 -7.18 -16.04
N ARG A 149 -2.48 -6.92 -16.49
CA ARG A 149 -2.76 -6.40 -17.85
C ARG A 149 -2.10 -5.05 -18.10
N LEU A 150 -2.11 -4.13 -17.12
CA LEU A 150 -1.36 -2.88 -17.23
C LEU A 150 0.13 -3.16 -17.50
N VAL A 151 0.73 -4.05 -16.72
CA VAL A 151 2.16 -4.38 -16.81
C VAL A 151 2.48 -5.06 -18.15
N THR A 152 1.71 -6.09 -18.53
CA THR A 152 1.98 -6.89 -19.73
C THR A 152 1.51 -6.23 -21.01
N ASP A 153 0.23 -5.83 -21.04
CA ASP A 153 -0.41 -5.34 -22.27
C ASP A 153 -0.24 -3.83 -22.45
N GLY A 154 -0.25 -3.08 -21.34
CA GLY A 154 -0.07 -1.64 -21.36
C GLY A 154 1.39 -1.24 -21.53
N LEU A 155 2.26 -1.72 -20.64
CA LEU A 155 3.67 -1.33 -20.57
C LEU A 155 4.62 -2.29 -21.30
N LYS A 156 4.11 -3.41 -21.82
CA LYS A 156 4.89 -4.43 -22.53
C LYS A 156 6.03 -4.99 -21.70
N VAL A 157 5.80 -5.17 -20.40
CA VAL A 157 6.73 -5.79 -19.46
C VAL A 157 6.34 -7.25 -19.28
N ASP A 158 7.17 -8.13 -19.73
CA ASP A 158 7.00 -9.59 -19.74
C ASP A 158 7.67 -10.27 -18.54
N HIS A 159 8.54 -9.56 -17.82
CA HIS A 159 9.18 -10.05 -16.60
C HIS A 159 9.52 -8.92 -15.63
N LEU A 160 9.34 -9.19 -14.33
CA LEU A 160 9.64 -8.26 -13.24
C LEU A 160 10.87 -8.73 -12.48
N ARG A 161 11.86 -7.86 -12.34
CA ARG A 161 12.99 -8.13 -11.44
C ARG A 161 12.53 -8.22 -9.99
N LEU A 162 11.55 -7.38 -9.61
CA LEU A 162 11.08 -7.29 -8.23
C LEU A 162 9.65 -6.75 -8.17
N ILE A 163 8.86 -7.28 -7.24
CA ILE A 163 7.62 -6.66 -6.77
C ILE A 163 7.84 -6.23 -5.33
N ILE A 164 7.50 -4.99 -4.98
CA ILE A 164 7.48 -4.51 -3.60
C ILE A 164 6.06 -4.07 -3.28
N GLY A 165 5.47 -4.64 -2.24
CA GLY A 165 4.12 -4.32 -1.79
C GLY A 165 4.08 -3.91 -0.32
N SER A 166 3.27 -2.90 0.01
CA SER A 166 3.03 -2.48 1.39
C SER A 166 1.56 -2.68 1.77
N SER A 167 1.28 -3.25 2.95
CA SER A 167 -0.08 -3.45 3.47
C SER A 167 -0.98 -4.16 2.43
N LEU A 168 -2.01 -3.51 1.88
CA LEU A 168 -2.83 -4.03 0.77
C LEU A 168 -1.96 -4.50 -0.42
N GLY A 169 -0.97 -3.72 -0.81
CA GLY A 169 -0.04 -4.11 -1.89
C GLY A 169 0.84 -5.31 -1.52
N CYS A 170 1.15 -5.50 -0.23
CA CYS A 170 1.81 -6.70 0.28
C CYS A 170 0.92 -7.94 0.11
N MET A 171 -0.38 -7.81 0.34
CA MET A 171 -1.32 -8.91 0.12
C MET A 171 -1.42 -9.26 -1.37
N GLN A 172 -1.49 -8.25 -2.23
CA GLN A 172 -1.50 -8.47 -3.68
C GLN A 172 -0.22 -9.13 -4.20
N GLN A 173 0.96 -8.82 -3.65
CA GLN A 173 2.22 -9.41 -4.10
C GLN A 173 2.29 -10.94 -3.87
N PHE A 174 1.61 -11.48 -2.83
CA PHE A 174 1.49 -12.92 -2.66
C PHE A 174 0.67 -13.53 -3.77
N LEU A 175 -0.48 -12.93 -4.11
CA LEU A 175 -1.34 -13.38 -5.20
C LEU A 175 -0.63 -13.30 -6.57
N TRP A 176 0.16 -12.24 -6.80
CA TRP A 176 1.02 -12.15 -7.98
C TRP A 176 1.98 -13.33 -8.09
N ALA A 177 2.65 -13.66 -7.00
CA ALA A 177 3.64 -14.74 -6.96
C ALA A 177 3.01 -16.14 -7.12
N GLU A 178 1.75 -16.30 -6.71
CA GLU A 178 0.99 -17.54 -6.85
C GLU A 178 0.42 -17.74 -8.25
N TRP A 179 -0.14 -16.68 -8.84
CA TRP A 179 -0.86 -16.78 -10.12
C TRP A 179 0.06 -16.62 -11.32
N TYR A 180 1.15 -15.88 -11.16
CA TYR A 180 2.15 -15.63 -12.20
C TYR A 180 3.55 -16.03 -11.75
N PRO A 181 3.76 -17.30 -11.33
CA PRO A 181 4.98 -17.73 -10.62
C PRO A 181 6.27 -17.61 -11.44
N ASP A 182 6.16 -17.52 -12.77
CA ASP A 182 7.30 -17.40 -13.69
C ASP A 182 7.60 -15.93 -14.09
N MET A 183 6.78 -14.99 -13.63
CA MET A 183 6.85 -13.60 -14.08
C MET A 183 7.79 -12.73 -13.26
N MET A 184 8.35 -13.22 -12.15
CA MET A 184 9.22 -12.40 -11.30
C MET A 184 10.36 -13.18 -10.68
N ASP A 185 11.50 -12.50 -10.45
CA ASP A 185 12.63 -13.08 -9.73
C ASP A 185 12.41 -13.07 -8.21
N GLY A 186 11.83 -12.01 -7.69
CA GLY A 186 11.59 -11.86 -6.26
C GLY A 186 10.45 -10.93 -5.89
N THR A 187 9.96 -11.09 -4.66
CA THR A 187 8.94 -10.21 -4.09
C THR A 187 9.30 -9.82 -2.65
N ILE A 188 9.01 -8.57 -2.29
CA ILE A 188 9.11 -8.08 -0.91
C ILE A 188 7.76 -7.54 -0.48
N GLY A 189 7.19 -8.16 0.53
CA GLY A 189 5.99 -7.67 1.21
C GLY A 189 6.35 -6.96 2.51
N MET A 190 5.56 -5.96 2.88
CA MET A 190 5.71 -5.25 4.16
C MET A 190 4.35 -5.03 4.80
N SER A 191 4.29 -5.29 6.12
CA SER A 191 3.09 -5.01 6.94
C SER A 191 1.84 -5.75 6.42
N CYS A 192 1.91 -7.07 6.34
CA CYS A 192 0.77 -7.94 6.04
C CYS A 192 1.01 -9.38 6.52
N GLN A 193 0.03 -10.25 6.28
CA GLN A 193 0.11 -11.69 6.54
C GLN A 193 -0.33 -12.47 5.30
N PRO A 194 0.35 -13.59 4.93
CA PRO A 194 -0.04 -14.46 3.82
C PRO A 194 -1.09 -15.49 4.25
N VAL A 195 -2.13 -15.04 4.92
CA VAL A 195 -3.26 -15.85 5.40
C VAL A 195 -4.55 -15.04 5.29
N GLU A 196 -5.69 -15.69 5.33
CA GLU A 196 -7.00 -15.03 5.39
C GLU A 196 -7.05 -13.96 6.49
N ILE A 197 -7.63 -12.81 6.18
CA ILE A 197 -7.83 -11.73 7.16
C ILE A 197 -8.92 -12.12 8.13
N SER A 198 -8.55 -12.24 9.40
CA SER A 198 -9.44 -12.70 10.46
C SER A 198 -9.22 -11.95 11.77
N GLY A 199 -9.89 -12.39 12.83
CA GLY A 199 -9.75 -11.85 14.18
C GLY A 199 -9.96 -10.33 14.24
N ARG A 200 -9.12 -9.64 15.00
CA ARG A 200 -9.26 -8.20 15.24
C ARG A 200 -9.17 -7.37 13.96
N ASN A 201 -8.29 -7.72 13.01
CA ASN A 201 -8.15 -6.99 11.76
C ASN A 201 -9.47 -7.02 10.97
N TYR A 202 -10.08 -8.21 10.81
CA TYR A 202 -11.38 -8.33 10.16
C TYR A 202 -12.49 -7.60 10.91
N MET A 203 -12.58 -7.77 12.25
CA MET A 203 -13.62 -7.12 13.07
C MET A 203 -13.61 -5.60 12.92
N LEU A 204 -12.44 -4.98 12.85
CA LEU A 204 -12.32 -3.53 12.68
C LEU A 204 -12.70 -3.06 11.28
N ARG A 205 -12.36 -3.82 10.25
CA ARG A 205 -12.82 -3.57 8.88
C ARG A 205 -14.33 -3.68 8.79
N HIS A 206 -14.89 -4.76 9.33
CA HIS A 206 -16.32 -4.98 9.37
C HIS A 206 -17.05 -3.86 10.12
N ALA A 207 -16.56 -3.47 11.30
CA ALA A 207 -17.14 -2.36 12.06
C ALA A 207 -17.10 -1.03 11.26
N THR A 208 -16.05 -0.78 10.49
CA THR A 208 -15.98 0.41 9.64
C THR A 208 -17.02 0.33 8.50
N ALA A 209 -17.20 -0.83 7.88
CA ALA A 209 -18.23 -1.05 6.86
C ALA A 209 -19.64 -0.83 7.43
N GLU A 210 -19.89 -1.36 8.63
CA GLU A 210 -21.19 -1.17 9.31
C GLU A 210 -21.45 0.30 9.70
N LEU A 211 -20.43 1.04 10.13
CA LEU A 211 -20.55 2.47 10.39
C LEU A 211 -20.89 3.27 9.13
N ILE A 212 -20.41 2.85 7.96
CA ILE A 212 -20.79 3.46 6.68
C ILE A 212 -22.26 3.12 6.38
N ARG A 213 -22.65 1.84 6.45
CA ARG A 213 -24.01 1.38 6.12
C ARG A 213 -25.09 1.93 7.04
N HIS A 214 -24.76 2.13 8.32
CA HIS A 214 -25.67 2.68 9.32
C HIS A 214 -25.64 4.21 9.44
N ASP A 215 -24.81 4.91 8.64
CA ASP A 215 -24.87 6.37 8.57
C ASP A 215 -26.13 6.79 7.80
N PRO A 216 -27.06 7.55 8.43
CA PRO A 216 -28.27 7.97 7.74
C PRO A 216 -28.04 8.76 6.46
N ALA A 217 -26.86 9.37 6.29
CA ALA A 217 -26.49 10.11 5.10
C ALA A 217 -25.99 9.22 3.95
N TRP A 218 -25.81 7.91 4.16
CA TRP A 218 -25.26 7.00 3.14
C TRP A 218 -26.25 6.69 2.00
N HIS A 219 -27.56 6.60 2.30
CA HIS A 219 -28.62 6.36 1.31
C HIS A 219 -28.32 5.19 0.35
N ASP A 220 -27.96 4.03 0.89
CA ASP A 220 -27.56 2.83 0.13
C ASP A 220 -26.46 3.13 -0.92
N GLY A 221 -25.53 3.99 -0.56
CA GLY A 221 -24.40 4.40 -1.40
C GLY A 221 -24.71 5.52 -2.40
N ASN A 222 -25.91 6.09 -2.40
CA ASN A 222 -26.35 7.13 -3.35
C ASN A 222 -26.39 8.54 -2.75
N TYR A 223 -25.41 8.88 -1.93
CA TYR A 223 -25.28 10.17 -1.27
C TYR A 223 -24.76 11.28 -2.21
N ASP A 224 -25.14 12.52 -1.94
CA ASP A 224 -24.56 13.71 -2.59
C ASP A 224 -23.37 14.25 -1.78
N LYS A 225 -23.41 14.08 -0.47
CA LYS A 225 -22.33 14.45 0.44
C LYS A 225 -21.90 13.18 1.21
N THR A 226 -20.61 12.90 1.16
CA THR A 226 -20.06 11.68 1.77
C THR A 226 -20.43 11.58 3.26
N PRO A 227 -20.93 10.42 3.70
CA PRO A 227 -21.15 10.10 5.11
C PRO A 227 -19.85 10.23 5.91
N THR A 228 -19.95 10.59 7.17
CA THR A 228 -18.76 10.87 8.00
C THR A 228 -18.68 10.04 9.28
N LEU A 229 -19.72 9.27 9.61
CA LEU A 229 -19.76 8.51 10.87
C LEU A 229 -18.54 7.60 11.06
N TYR A 230 -18.14 6.88 10.02
CA TYR A 230 -16.96 6.01 10.05
C TYR A 230 -15.65 6.78 10.26
N MET A 231 -15.57 8.05 9.85
CA MET A 231 -14.38 8.87 9.98
C MET A 231 -14.06 9.21 11.44
N TYR A 232 -15.11 9.36 12.29
CA TYR A 232 -14.92 9.56 13.73
C TYR A 232 -14.26 8.34 14.38
N ALA A 233 -14.68 7.14 13.99
CA ALA A 233 -14.06 5.92 14.48
C ALA A 233 -12.63 5.75 13.93
N ALA A 234 -12.44 6.01 12.63
CA ALA A 234 -11.13 5.90 11.99
C ALA A 234 -10.09 6.88 12.55
N ALA A 235 -10.50 8.09 12.95
CA ALA A 235 -9.60 9.07 13.56
C ALA A 235 -9.07 8.61 14.92
N GLY A 236 -9.85 7.81 15.66
CA GLY A 236 -9.46 7.24 16.96
C GLY A 236 -8.87 5.83 16.87
N ASN A 237 -9.10 5.14 15.74
CA ASN A 237 -8.63 3.78 15.58
C ASN A 237 -7.21 3.77 15.01
N ASP A 238 -6.25 3.57 15.88
CA ASP A 238 -4.83 3.64 15.53
C ASP A 238 -4.11 2.30 15.69
N LEU A 239 -4.62 1.29 14.99
CA LEU A 239 -3.93 0.00 14.89
C LEU A 239 -2.67 0.07 14.01
N THR A 240 -2.50 1.15 13.29
CA THR A 240 -1.50 1.23 12.22
C THR A 240 -0.26 2.03 12.61
N ASP A 241 -0.33 2.89 13.63
CA ASP A 241 0.86 3.61 14.12
C ASP A 241 1.46 2.95 15.38
N SER A 242 2.69 3.31 15.71
CA SER A 242 3.34 2.85 16.94
C SER A 242 2.66 3.46 18.17
N PRO A 243 2.23 2.64 19.15
CA PRO A 243 1.65 3.15 20.39
C PRO A 243 2.63 4.01 21.18
N VAL A 244 3.92 3.72 21.10
CA VAL A 244 4.97 4.54 21.74
C VAL A 244 5.03 5.92 21.11
N ARG A 245 5.02 5.99 19.77
CA ARG A 245 5.01 7.25 19.03
C ARG A 245 3.78 8.08 19.29
N ILE A 246 2.63 7.46 19.37
CA ILE A 246 1.38 8.16 19.72
C ILE A 246 1.46 8.72 21.13
N GLN A 247 1.97 7.94 22.09
CA GLN A 247 2.13 8.39 23.46
C GLN A 247 3.13 9.54 23.58
N GLU A 248 4.23 9.50 22.81
CA GLU A 248 5.20 10.60 22.73
C GLU A 248 4.59 11.87 22.13
N ALA A 249 3.81 11.74 21.05
CA ALA A 249 3.17 12.85 20.36
C ALA A 249 1.96 13.43 21.14
N ALA A 250 1.33 12.62 21.99
CA ALA A 250 0.10 12.95 22.70
C ALA A 250 0.14 12.49 24.17
N PRO A 251 1.09 13.02 24.98
CA PRO A 251 1.30 12.52 26.35
C PRO A 251 0.23 12.98 27.37
N THR A 252 -0.71 13.82 26.96
CA THR A 252 -1.81 14.32 27.80
C THR A 252 -3.15 14.17 27.09
N MET A 253 -4.26 14.15 27.83
CA MET A 253 -5.61 14.15 27.25
C MET A 253 -5.83 15.30 26.28
N GLN A 254 -5.32 16.49 26.59
CA GLN A 254 -5.44 17.64 25.69
C GLN A 254 -4.67 17.42 24.38
N ALA A 255 -3.44 16.90 24.46
CA ALA A 255 -2.64 16.60 23.29
C ALA A 255 -3.26 15.46 22.44
N ALA A 256 -3.81 14.43 23.11
CA ALA A 256 -4.51 13.32 22.45
C ALA A 256 -5.78 13.81 21.72
N LYS A 257 -6.58 14.67 22.37
CA LYS A 257 -7.72 15.31 21.71
C LYS A 257 -7.29 16.12 20.48
N ALA A 258 -6.25 16.92 20.59
CA ALA A 258 -5.74 17.73 19.48
C ALA A 258 -5.20 16.85 18.33
N LEU A 259 -4.58 15.71 18.62
CA LEU A 259 -4.15 14.73 17.61
C LEU A 259 -5.36 14.12 16.89
N TYR A 260 -6.35 13.69 17.65
CA TYR A 260 -7.62 13.15 17.12
C TYR A 260 -8.32 14.16 16.19
N ASP A 261 -8.48 15.42 16.66
CA ASP A 261 -9.15 16.48 15.87
C ASP A 261 -8.43 16.75 14.54
N ARG A 262 -7.09 16.73 14.52
CA ARG A 262 -6.29 16.88 13.31
C ARG A 262 -6.50 15.71 12.34
N ARG A 263 -6.51 14.47 12.85
CA ARG A 263 -6.75 13.26 12.05
C ARG A 263 -8.14 13.28 11.44
N LEU A 264 -9.16 13.59 12.22
CA LEU A 264 -10.54 13.70 11.76
C LEU A 264 -10.67 14.76 10.65
N ALA A 265 -10.08 15.94 10.84
CA ALA A 265 -10.10 17.02 9.86
C ALA A 265 -9.40 16.62 8.54
N ALA A 266 -8.35 15.79 8.60
CA ALA A 266 -7.69 15.26 7.42
C ALA A 266 -8.58 14.25 6.68
N LEU A 267 -9.17 13.30 7.40
CA LEU A 267 -10.10 12.31 6.83
C LEU A 267 -11.31 12.96 6.15
N MET A 268 -11.87 14.00 6.77
CA MET A 268 -13.01 14.74 6.20
C MET A 268 -12.71 15.48 4.90
N LYS A 269 -11.45 15.71 4.56
CA LYS A 269 -11.06 16.35 3.30
C LYS A 269 -10.93 15.39 2.13
N ILE A 270 -10.55 14.14 2.40
CA ILE A 270 -10.16 13.18 1.36
C ILE A 270 -11.00 11.91 1.36
N GLY A 271 -11.73 11.63 2.46
CA GLY A 271 -12.49 10.40 2.60
C GLY A 271 -13.72 10.37 1.68
N ASP A 272 -13.98 9.21 1.11
CA ASP A 272 -15.22 8.87 0.42
C ASP A 272 -15.72 7.54 0.96
N ALA A 273 -17.00 7.48 1.32
CA ALA A 273 -17.58 6.33 2.01
C ALA A 273 -17.63 5.09 1.12
N ASN A 274 -18.07 5.22 -0.14
CA ASN A 274 -18.14 4.08 -1.06
C ASN A 274 -16.74 3.58 -1.43
N ASN A 275 -15.80 4.47 -1.74
CA ASN A 275 -14.43 4.04 -2.03
C ASN A 275 -13.84 3.28 -0.84
N THR A 276 -14.13 3.71 0.39
CA THR A 276 -13.66 3.06 1.62
C THR A 276 -14.35 1.71 1.82
N LEU A 277 -15.68 1.65 1.64
CA LEU A 277 -16.46 0.42 1.79
C LEU A 277 -16.00 -0.66 0.81
N TYR A 278 -15.91 -0.32 -0.47
CA TYR A 278 -15.48 -1.24 -1.52
C TYR A 278 -14.05 -1.75 -1.31
N GLU A 279 -13.13 -0.88 -0.89
CA GLU A 279 -11.76 -1.30 -0.55
C GLU A 279 -11.72 -2.23 0.68
N ILE A 280 -12.52 -1.97 1.71
CA ILE A 280 -12.62 -2.85 2.88
C ILE A 280 -13.13 -4.23 2.48
N GLU A 281 -14.11 -4.29 1.59
CA GLU A 281 -14.77 -5.52 1.17
C GLU A 281 -14.00 -6.27 0.08
N SER A 282 -13.07 -5.61 -0.61
CA SER A 282 -12.25 -6.28 -1.64
C SER A 282 -11.40 -7.44 -1.11
N ILE A 283 -11.24 -7.57 0.21
CA ILE A 283 -10.45 -8.62 0.84
C ILE A 283 -11.11 -10.01 0.88
N TYR A 284 -12.39 -10.14 0.52
CA TYR A 284 -13.14 -11.38 0.74
C TYR A 284 -12.62 -12.60 -0.01
N ASP A 285 -11.85 -12.41 -1.06
CA ASP A 285 -11.20 -13.49 -1.81
C ASP A 285 -9.73 -13.72 -1.42
N TYR A 286 -9.20 -12.97 -0.44
CA TYR A 286 -7.81 -13.10 -0.02
C TYR A 286 -7.59 -14.30 0.91
N SER A 287 -7.13 -15.40 0.37
CA SER A 287 -6.79 -16.62 1.12
C SER A 287 -5.60 -17.36 0.49
N PRO A 288 -4.38 -16.79 0.52
CA PRO A 288 -3.22 -17.33 -0.21
C PRO A 288 -2.63 -18.59 0.42
N GLU A 289 -2.88 -18.89 1.68
CA GLU A 289 -2.13 -19.89 2.46
C GLU A 289 -2.05 -21.28 1.81
N ALA A 290 -3.08 -21.70 1.09
CA ALA A 290 -3.11 -23.00 0.42
C ALA A 290 -2.17 -23.04 -0.81
N ASP A 291 -1.97 -21.93 -1.46
CA ASP A 291 -1.26 -21.79 -2.72
C ASP A 291 0.20 -21.29 -2.57
N LEU A 292 0.62 -20.94 -1.37
CA LEU A 292 2.01 -20.55 -1.08
C LEU A 292 3.09 -21.52 -1.61
N PRO A 293 2.87 -22.86 -1.63
CA PRO A 293 3.84 -23.80 -2.22
C PRO A 293 4.03 -23.64 -3.74
N LYS A 294 3.10 -22.98 -4.45
CA LYS A 294 3.21 -22.73 -5.90
C LYS A 294 4.21 -21.62 -6.23
N ILE A 295 4.56 -20.79 -5.26
CA ILE A 295 5.47 -19.65 -5.45
C ILE A 295 6.86 -20.14 -5.79
N LYS A 296 7.38 -19.73 -6.95
CA LYS A 296 8.73 -20.02 -7.43
C LYS A 296 9.73 -18.91 -7.10
N ALA A 297 9.26 -17.67 -7.06
CA ALA A 297 10.07 -16.50 -6.77
C ALA A 297 10.68 -16.55 -5.36
N HIS A 298 11.77 -15.81 -5.16
CA HIS A 298 12.24 -15.50 -3.81
C HIS A 298 11.25 -14.56 -3.13
N VAL A 299 10.87 -14.85 -1.88
CA VAL A 299 9.90 -14.04 -1.12
C VAL A 299 10.53 -13.55 0.17
N MET A 300 10.46 -12.24 0.40
CA MET A 300 10.73 -11.65 1.71
C MET A 300 9.48 -10.98 2.25
N LEU A 301 9.21 -11.16 3.52
CA LEU A 301 8.20 -10.38 4.24
C LEU A 301 8.88 -9.66 5.41
N ILE A 302 8.62 -8.36 5.51
CA ILE A 302 9.18 -7.49 6.56
C ILE A 302 8.02 -6.91 7.37
N ASN A 303 7.87 -7.36 8.62
CA ASN A 303 6.90 -6.77 9.55
C ASN A 303 7.64 -6.09 10.71
N ASN A 304 6.93 -5.32 11.51
CA ASN A 304 7.45 -4.65 12.70
C ASN A 304 6.82 -5.22 13.97
N VAL A 305 7.60 -5.32 15.05
CA VAL A 305 7.10 -5.86 16.34
C VAL A 305 5.94 -5.07 16.93
N GLU A 306 5.78 -3.79 16.55
CA GLU A 306 4.70 -2.91 17.00
C GLU A 306 3.50 -2.90 16.05
N ASP A 307 3.48 -3.75 15.03
CA ASP A 307 2.35 -3.82 14.10
C ASP A 307 1.14 -4.48 14.77
N PHE A 308 0.13 -3.68 15.08
CA PHE A 308 -1.11 -4.17 15.67
C PHE A 308 -2.18 -4.60 14.66
N ALA A 309 -2.04 -4.22 13.40
CA ALA A 309 -2.89 -4.73 12.34
C ALA A 309 -2.53 -6.19 12.01
N ASP A 310 -1.23 -6.49 11.99
CA ASP A 310 -0.67 -7.80 11.69
C ASP A 310 0.29 -8.25 12.80
N PRO A 311 -0.21 -8.48 14.04
CA PRO A 311 0.63 -8.67 15.21
C PRO A 311 1.45 -9.96 15.11
N PRO A 312 2.78 -9.90 15.31
CA PRO A 312 3.67 -11.05 15.20
C PRO A 312 3.37 -12.12 16.25
N THR A 313 2.75 -11.75 17.37
CA THR A 313 2.38 -12.67 18.44
C THR A 313 1.38 -13.77 18.01
N LEU A 314 0.75 -13.64 16.85
CA LEU A 314 -0.13 -14.68 16.30
C LEU A 314 0.64 -15.89 15.74
N GLY A 315 1.93 -15.75 15.42
CA GLY A 315 2.74 -16.82 14.82
C GLY A 315 2.24 -17.29 13.44
N THR A 316 1.32 -16.53 12.83
CA THR A 316 0.71 -16.89 11.54
C THR A 316 1.70 -16.80 10.40
N VAL A 317 2.55 -15.78 10.39
CA VAL A 317 3.57 -15.57 9.36
C VAL A 317 4.61 -16.68 9.41
N GLU A 318 5.17 -16.99 10.56
CA GLU A 318 6.18 -18.05 10.71
C GLU A 318 5.63 -19.41 10.28
N ARG A 319 4.36 -19.69 10.55
CA ARG A 319 3.69 -20.91 10.11
C ARG A 319 3.54 -20.95 8.60
N ALA A 320 3.04 -19.87 7.99
CA ALA A 320 2.81 -19.79 6.56
C ALA A 320 4.11 -19.82 5.75
N PHE A 321 5.16 -19.12 6.21
CA PHE A 321 6.46 -19.06 5.54
C PHE A 321 7.17 -20.40 5.44
N ARG A 322 6.87 -21.38 6.32
CA ARG A 322 7.37 -22.75 6.15
C ARG A 322 6.89 -23.45 4.88
N LYS A 323 5.84 -22.91 4.23
CA LYS A 323 5.29 -23.44 2.98
C LYS A 323 5.95 -22.83 1.74
N ILE A 324 6.69 -21.73 1.88
CA ILE A 324 7.34 -21.01 0.77
C ILE A 324 8.78 -21.50 0.62
N ARG A 325 9.11 -22.06 -0.55
CA ARG A 325 10.42 -22.69 -0.80
C ARG A 325 11.59 -21.73 -0.59
N HIS A 326 11.48 -20.50 -1.05
CA HIS A 326 12.51 -19.46 -0.96
C HIS A 326 12.01 -18.27 -0.14
N GLY A 327 11.37 -18.56 1.00
CA GLY A 327 10.79 -17.57 1.89
C GLY A 327 11.78 -17.08 2.95
N THR A 328 11.81 -15.78 3.19
CA THR A 328 12.53 -15.12 4.28
C THR A 328 11.58 -14.21 5.04
N TYR A 329 11.40 -14.44 6.32
CA TYR A 329 10.63 -13.54 7.20
C TYR A 329 11.58 -12.68 8.04
N VAL A 330 11.35 -11.40 8.05
CA VAL A 330 12.09 -10.40 8.84
C VAL A 330 11.11 -9.70 9.77
N LEU A 331 11.38 -9.79 11.07
CA LEU A 331 10.66 -9.03 12.08
C LEU A 331 11.59 -7.91 12.57
N THR A 332 11.29 -6.66 12.17
CA THR A 332 12.09 -5.51 12.61
C THR A 332 11.77 -5.17 14.05
N PRO A 333 12.80 -4.99 14.91
CA PRO A 333 12.60 -4.61 16.30
C PRO A 333 12.08 -3.17 16.41
N TYR A 334 11.55 -2.84 17.59
CA TYR A 334 11.29 -1.45 17.94
C TYR A 334 12.59 -0.62 17.86
N GLY A 335 12.48 0.57 17.32
CA GLY A 335 13.60 1.48 17.18
C GLY A 335 13.18 2.92 16.86
N LYS A 336 14.16 3.82 16.89
CA LYS A 336 13.93 5.27 16.69
C LYS A 336 13.26 5.62 15.35
N GLY A 337 13.39 4.75 14.33
CA GLY A 337 12.81 4.95 12.99
C GLY A 337 11.54 4.15 12.72
N THR A 338 11.07 3.31 13.67
CA THR A 338 9.89 2.46 13.46
C THR A 338 8.60 3.19 13.78
N HIS A 339 7.52 2.81 13.10
CA HIS A 339 6.19 3.41 13.16
C HIS A 339 5.09 2.34 13.12
N GLY A 340 5.28 1.20 13.81
CA GLY A 340 4.33 0.11 13.78
C GLY A 340 4.07 -0.38 12.35
N HIS A 341 2.80 -0.53 11.96
CA HIS A 341 2.38 -0.88 10.60
C HIS A 341 2.96 0.08 9.55
N PHE A 342 2.99 1.38 9.85
CA PHE A 342 3.50 2.41 8.94
C PHE A 342 5.02 2.42 8.76
N THR A 343 5.77 1.52 9.40
CA THR A 343 7.22 1.39 9.19
C THR A 343 7.58 1.21 7.71
N HIS A 344 6.68 0.65 6.90
CA HIS A 344 6.88 0.51 5.46
C HIS A 344 7.06 1.84 4.71
N TYR A 345 6.57 2.97 5.24
CA TYR A 345 6.79 4.30 4.67
C TYR A 345 8.17 4.90 4.97
N TYR A 346 9.00 4.21 5.76
CA TYR A 346 10.31 4.69 6.18
C TYR A 346 11.41 3.77 5.66
N ALA A 347 11.78 3.95 4.38
CA ALA A 347 12.69 3.05 3.68
C ALA A 347 14.05 2.88 4.37
N ALA A 348 14.54 3.87 5.10
CA ALA A 348 15.78 3.77 5.85
C ALA A 348 15.80 2.58 6.85
N VAL A 349 14.63 2.17 7.37
CA VAL A 349 14.51 1.04 8.29
C VAL A 349 14.69 -0.30 7.57
N TRP A 350 14.13 -0.44 6.38
CA TRP A 350 14.09 -1.73 5.67
C TRP A 350 15.04 -1.81 4.46
N LYS A 351 15.64 -0.71 4.02
CA LYS A 351 16.64 -0.68 2.94
C LYS A 351 17.78 -1.70 3.11
N PRO A 352 18.35 -1.92 4.30
CA PRO A 352 19.41 -2.93 4.46
C PRO A 352 18.94 -4.35 4.08
N TYR A 353 17.69 -4.69 4.39
CA TYR A 353 17.11 -5.98 4.03
C TYR A 353 16.83 -6.07 2.53
N LEU A 354 16.32 -5.00 1.90
CA LEU A 354 16.17 -4.90 0.45
C LEU A 354 17.50 -5.15 -0.27
N VAL A 355 18.56 -4.44 0.12
CA VAL A 355 19.90 -4.59 -0.50
C VAL A 355 20.39 -6.02 -0.40
N LYS A 356 20.29 -6.63 0.80
CA LYS A 356 20.67 -8.03 1.01
C LYS A 356 19.84 -8.99 0.17
N PHE A 357 18.54 -8.77 0.09
CA PHE A 357 17.63 -9.59 -0.70
C PHE A 357 17.96 -9.54 -2.19
N MET A 358 18.11 -8.33 -2.73
CA MET A 358 18.44 -8.14 -4.15
C MET A 358 19.77 -8.77 -4.55
N SER A 359 20.78 -8.74 -3.66
CA SER A 359 22.07 -9.39 -3.89
C SER A 359 22.00 -10.91 -3.92
N GLY A 360 20.97 -11.50 -3.30
CA GLY A 360 20.72 -12.94 -3.28
C GLY A 360 19.79 -13.46 -4.39
N LEU A 361 19.19 -12.55 -5.17
CA LEU A 361 18.36 -12.95 -6.31
C LEU A 361 19.23 -13.57 -7.42
N PRO A 362 18.70 -14.51 -8.21
CA PRO A 362 19.37 -15.00 -9.42
C PRO A 362 19.86 -13.83 -10.30
N PRO A 363 20.93 -14.01 -11.08
CA PRO A 363 21.27 -13.02 -12.10
C PRO A 363 20.07 -12.71 -12.97
N ALA A 364 19.85 -11.44 -13.31
CA ALA A 364 18.84 -11.10 -14.29
C ALA A 364 19.05 -11.90 -15.56
N ALA A 365 17.99 -12.39 -16.19
CA ALA A 365 18.06 -13.18 -17.41
C ALA A 365 18.91 -12.43 -18.45
N GLN A 366 20.01 -13.07 -18.93
CA GLN A 366 20.94 -12.47 -19.90
C GLN A 366 20.36 -12.44 -21.30
#